data_92d299960cca53140f8f554b8e2155e4
#
_entry.id   92d299960cca53140f8f554b8e2155e4
#
_cell.length_a   1.000
_cell.length_b   1.000
_cell.length_c   1.000
_cell.angle_alpha   90.00
_cell.angle_beta   90.00
_cell.angle_gamma   90.00
#
_symmetry.space_group_name_H-M   'P 1'
#
loop_
_entity.id
_entity.type
_entity.pdbx_description
1 polymer ?
#
loop_
_entity_poly.entity_id
_entity_poly.type
_entity_poly.pdbx_seq_one_letter_code
_entity_poly.pdbx_strand_id
1 'polypeptide(L)'
;PHPPIFIAASRSHETLEFLLDNDFNICIAVVQDTRDALSLIDRYREGCAERSRTDNMGEIPFFRYVHVAPTDRLAEENVKNHVEWIQDVMQWRRHLTQTTEVNRDIDDWRKIRNELPPTYEYIKANRGFIGTPEAVINQIMELKSHGIKYLGCNFSLAGLSQEKVLASMRLFDEKVRPFI
;
A
#
# COMPACT_ATOMS: atom_id res chain seq x y z
N PRO A 1 19.13 -17.84 16.40
CA PRO A 1 18.71 -17.35 15.10
C PRO A 1 17.20 -17.16 15.08
N HIS A 2 16.72 -16.03 14.63
CA HIS A 2 15.31 -15.70 14.41
C HIS A 2 15.04 -15.54 12.91
N PRO A 3 13.80 -15.69 12.44
CA PRO A 3 13.47 -15.39 11.04
C PRO A 3 13.70 -13.90 10.75
N PRO A 4 13.83 -13.49 9.46
CA PRO A 4 13.91 -12.09 9.09
C PRO A 4 12.71 -11.30 9.64
N ILE A 5 12.97 -10.16 10.26
CA ILE A 5 11.94 -9.29 10.84
C ILE A 5 11.74 -8.11 9.90
N PHE A 6 10.48 -7.88 9.52
CA PHE A 6 10.06 -6.75 8.69
C PHE A 6 9.15 -5.83 9.51
N ILE A 7 9.45 -4.55 9.49
CA ILE A 7 8.65 -3.53 10.19
C ILE A 7 8.05 -2.56 9.17
N ALA A 8 6.75 -2.35 9.27
CA ALA A 8 6.07 -1.37 8.45
C ALA A 8 6.41 0.05 8.96
N ALA A 9 7.17 0.79 8.18
CA ALA A 9 7.46 2.18 8.44
C ALA A 9 6.69 3.10 7.47
N SER A 10 6.45 4.34 7.89
CA SER A 10 5.77 5.33 7.04
C SER A 10 6.55 6.65 6.97
N ARG A 11 6.43 7.53 7.96
CA ARG A 11 7.02 8.88 7.93
C ARG A 11 7.96 9.18 9.10
N SER A 12 7.90 8.36 10.16
CA SER A 12 8.68 8.63 11.37
C SER A 12 10.16 8.37 11.11
N HIS A 13 10.97 9.40 11.39
CA HIS A 13 12.42 9.29 11.34
C HIS A 13 12.91 8.32 12.42
N GLU A 14 12.33 8.38 13.61
CA GLU A 14 12.68 7.53 14.75
C GLU A 14 12.44 6.05 14.43
N THR A 15 11.35 5.74 13.71
CA THR A 15 11.09 4.35 13.28
C THR A 15 12.15 3.89 12.28
N LEU A 16 12.56 4.75 11.36
CA LEU A 16 13.60 4.42 10.39
C LEU A 16 14.96 4.18 11.07
N GLU A 17 15.37 5.06 11.99
CA GLU A 17 16.60 4.88 12.76
C GLU A 17 16.55 3.59 13.59
N PHE A 18 15.43 3.33 14.27
CA PHE A 18 15.24 2.09 15.02
C PHE A 18 15.42 0.83 14.16
N LEU A 19 14.87 0.83 12.94
CA LEU A 19 15.05 -0.25 11.97
C LEU A 19 16.51 -0.45 11.62
N LEU A 20 17.21 0.65 11.33
CA LEU A 20 18.60 0.64 10.89
C LEU A 20 19.54 0.19 12.01
N ASP A 21 19.29 0.66 13.23
CA ASP A 21 20.13 0.36 14.40
C ASP A 21 19.96 -1.07 14.94
N ASN A 22 18.83 -1.71 14.64
CA ASN A 22 18.53 -3.08 15.09
C ASN A 22 18.58 -4.14 13.96
N ASP A 23 19.10 -3.80 12.80
CA ASP A 23 19.18 -4.70 11.64
C ASP A 23 17.84 -5.26 11.16
N PHE A 24 16.74 -4.52 11.38
CA PHE A 24 15.44 -4.91 10.90
C PHE A 24 15.21 -4.46 9.45
N ASN A 25 14.35 -5.19 8.75
CA ASN A 25 14.00 -4.88 7.38
C ASN A 25 12.75 -4.01 7.32
N ILE A 26 12.68 -3.15 6.30
CA ILE A 26 11.49 -2.34 6.05
C ILE A 26 10.49 -3.11 5.19
N CYS A 27 9.20 -2.90 5.44
CA CYS A 27 8.15 -3.22 4.46
C CYS A 27 7.21 -2.01 4.27
N ILE A 28 6.66 -1.90 3.08
CA ILE A 28 5.77 -0.80 2.69
C ILE A 28 4.32 -1.25 2.85
N ALA A 29 3.60 -0.56 3.72
CA ALA A 29 2.19 -0.85 3.98
C ALA A 29 1.30 -0.41 2.81
N VAL A 30 0.18 -1.11 2.62
CA VAL A 30 -0.80 -0.87 1.55
C VAL A 30 -1.41 0.54 1.55
N VAL A 31 -1.40 1.22 2.69
CA VAL A 31 -1.98 2.56 2.86
C VAL A 31 -1.06 3.72 2.49
N GLN A 32 0.18 3.43 2.13
CA GLN A 32 1.18 4.43 1.77
C GLN A 32 1.09 4.78 0.28
N ASP A 33 1.15 6.07 -0.04
CA ASP A 33 1.23 6.51 -1.43
C ASP A 33 2.54 6.06 -2.06
N THR A 34 2.51 5.66 -3.32
CA THR A 34 3.68 5.11 -4.03
C THR A 34 4.87 6.07 -3.99
N ARG A 35 4.64 7.37 -4.22
CA ARG A 35 5.70 8.39 -4.17
C ARG A 35 6.38 8.48 -2.80
N ASP A 36 5.58 8.53 -1.73
CA ASP A 36 6.10 8.62 -0.36
C ASP A 36 6.84 7.33 0.02
N ALA A 37 6.32 6.19 -0.43
CA ALA A 37 6.93 4.88 -0.21
C ALA A 37 8.29 4.74 -0.89
N LEU A 38 8.41 5.18 -2.15
CA LEU A 38 9.69 5.16 -2.88
C LEU A 38 10.72 6.08 -2.21
N SER A 39 10.32 7.29 -1.81
CA SER A 39 11.20 8.19 -1.06
C SER A 39 11.67 7.59 0.29
N LEU A 40 10.80 6.86 0.99
CA LEU A 40 11.16 6.16 2.22
C LEU A 40 12.14 5.01 1.95
N ILE A 41 11.95 4.27 0.89
CA ILE A 41 12.86 3.19 0.46
C ILE A 41 14.25 3.74 0.15
N ASP A 42 14.32 4.88 -0.53
CA ASP A 42 15.61 5.49 -0.86
C ASP A 42 16.35 5.89 0.42
N ARG A 43 15.69 6.54 1.38
CA ARG A 43 16.29 6.86 2.69
C ARG A 43 16.71 5.61 3.48
N TYR A 44 15.92 4.54 3.41
CA TYR A 44 16.28 3.27 4.04
C TYR A 44 17.54 2.66 3.40
N ARG A 45 17.65 2.68 2.06
CA ARG A 45 18.81 2.19 1.34
C ARG A 45 20.07 3.01 1.66
N GLU A 46 19.94 4.33 1.72
CA GLU A 46 21.03 5.23 2.14
C GLU A 46 21.50 4.90 3.57
N GLY A 47 20.59 4.78 4.52
CA GLY A 47 20.91 4.42 5.90
C GLY A 47 21.52 3.02 6.05
N CYS A 48 21.12 2.05 5.22
CA CYS A 48 21.77 0.74 5.14
C CYS A 48 23.20 0.84 4.61
N ALA A 49 23.42 1.64 3.57
CA ALA A 49 24.74 1.82 2.97
C ALA A 49 25.71 2.49 3.97
N GLU A 50 25.27 3.52 4.70
CA GLU A 50 26.04 4.18 5.75
C GLU A 50 26.50 3.23 6.87
N ARG A 51 25.67 2.21 7.17
CA ARG A 51 25.94 1.17 8.16
C ARG A 51 26.60 -0.10 7.58
N SER A 52 27.04 -0.04 6.32
CA SER A 52 27.63 -1.19 5.61
C SER A 52 26.73 -2.43 5.57
N ARG A 53 25.41 -2.24 5.61
CA ARG A 53 24.41 -3.30 5.48
C ARG A 53 24.09 -3.55 4.00
N THR A 54 24.44 -4.71 3.49
CA THR A 54 24.19 -5.08 2.08
C THR A 54 23.15 -6.19 1.89
N ASP A 55 22.80 -6.89 2.96
CA ASP A 55 22.27 -8.27 2.89
C ASP A 55 20.82 -8.36 2.44
N ASN A 56 20.01 -7.29 2.57
CA ASN A 56 18.57 -7.36 2.29
C ASN A 56 18.03 -6.20 1.46
N MET A 57 18.89 -5.43 0.80
CA MET A 57 18.45 -4.27 0.00
C MET A 57 17.59 -4.61 -1.23
N GLY A 58 17.53 -5.91 -1.61
CA GLY A 58 16.75 -6.37 -2.76
C GLY A 58 15.33 -6.86 -2.45
N GLU A 59 15.00 -7.08 -1.18
CA GLU A 59 13.76 -7.75 -0.78
C GLU A 59 12.89 -6.87 0.13
N ILE A 60 12.48 -5.71 -0.36
CA ILE A 60 11.54 -4.85 0.36
C ILE A 60 10.13 -5.21 -0.05
N PRO A 61 9.32 -5.84 0.85
CA PRO A 61 7.93 -6.14 0.56
C PRO A 61 7.12 -4.85 0.37
N PHE A 62 6.49 -4.73 -0.78
CA PHE A 62 5.71 -3.58 -1.17
C PHE A 62 4.24 -3.99 -1.35
N PHE A 63 3.40 -3.65 -0.37
CA PHE A 63 2.01 -4.07 -0.35
C PHE A 63 1.10 -3.10 -1.08
N ARG A 64 0.17 -3.63 -1.91
CA ARG A 64 -0.84 -2.86 -2.64
C ARG A 64 -2.20 -3.53 -2.61
N TYR A 65 -3.26 -2.71 -2.67
CA TYR A 65 -4.59 -3.20 -3.01
C TYR A 65 -4.58 -3.70 -4.44
N VAL A 66 -5.16 -4.87 -4.68
CA VAL A 66 -5.20 -5.46 -6.03
C VAL A 66 -6.62 -5.86 -6.38
N HIS A 67 -7.10 -5.40 -7.53
CA HIS A 67 -8.32 -5.90 -8.11
C HIS A 67 -8.26 -5.90 -9.63
N VAL A 68 -8.30 -7.07 -10.23
CA VAL A 68 -8.25 -7.25 -11.67
C VAL A 68 -9.62 -7.67 -12.18
N ALA A 69 -10.12 -7.00 -13.19
CA ALA A 69 -11.39 -7.32 -13.84
C ALA A 69 -11.24 -7.23 -15.37
N PRO A 70 -12.17 -7.86 -16.14
CA PRO A 70 -12.12 -7.82 -17.61
C PRO A 70 -12.21 -6.42 -18.22
N THR A 71 -12.79 -5.45 -17.49
CA THR A 71 -12.90 -4.05 -17.91
C THR A 71 -12.66 -3.11 -16.74
N ASP A 72 -12.16 -1.89 -17.01
CA ASP A 72 -11.97 -0.86 -15.98
C ASP A 72 -13.28 -0.48 -15.29
N ARG A 73 -14.40 -0.42 -16.05
CA ARG A 73 -15.73 -0.17 -15.50
C ARG A 73 -16.12 -1.22 -14.46
N LEU A 74 -15.90 -2.49 -14.76
CA LEU A 74 -16.24 -3.58 -13.83
C LEU A 74 -15.29 -3.57 -12.61
N ALA A 75 -14.01 -3.23 -12.79
CA ALA A 75 -13.08 -3.08 -11.69
C ALA A 75 -13.56 -1.98 -10.73
N GLU A 76 -13.95 -0.81 -11.26
CA GLU A 76 -14.49 0.29 -10.45
C GLU A 76 -15.78 -0.09 -9.73
N GLU A 77 -16.78 -0.62 -10.46
CA GLU A 77 -18.07 -1.07 -9.90
C GLU A 77 -17.89 -2.08 -8.76
N ASN A 78 -16.87 -2.94 -8.88
CA ASN A 78 -16.61 -3.94 -7.86
C ASN A 78 -16.02 -3.36 -6.58
N VAL A 79 -15.12 -2.38 -6.66
CA VAL A 79 -14.28 -2.02 -5.51
C VAL A 79 -14.40 -0.57 -5.02
N LYS A 80 -15.02 0.33 -5.79
CA LYS A 80 -15.11 1.76 -5.46
C LYS A 80 -15.57 2.02 -4.03
N ASN A 81 -16.73 1.52 -3.65
CA ASN A 81 -17.28 1.74 -2.31
C ASN A 81 -16.42 1.11 -1.20
N HIS A 82 -15.77 -0.04 -1.50
CA HIS A 82 -14.91 -0.73 -0.55
C HIS A 82 -13.60 0.02 -0.30
N VAL A 83 -13.01 0.55 -1.37
CA VAL A 83 -11.78 1.35 -1.30
C VAL A 83 -12.03 2.67 -0.56
N GLU A 84 -13.10 3.36 -0.88
CA GLU A 84 -13.51 4.60 -0.20
C GLU A 84 -13.79 4.37 1.29
N TRP A 85 -14.49 3.31 1.64
CA TRP A 85 -14.75 2.93 3.02
C TRP A 85 -13.45 2.64 3.81
N ILE A 86 -12.51 1.90 3.23
CA ILE A 86 -11.21 1.63 3.87
C ILE A 86 -10.49 2.95 4.16
N GLN A 87 -10.51 3.89 3.24
CA GLN A 87 -9.86 5.18 3.41
C GLN A 87 -10.55 6.03 4.48
N ASP A 88 -11.86 6.04 4.53
CA ASP A 88 -12.63 6.69 5.58
C ASP A 88 -12.22 6.19 6.97
N VAL A 89 -12.16 4.86 7.13
CA VAL A 89 -11.73 4.23 8.39
C VAL A 89 -10.28 4.58 8.74
N MET A 90 -9.37 4.59 7.75
CA MET A 90 -7.97 4.95 7.98
C MET A 90 -7.79 6.41 8.35
N GLN A 91 -8.53 7.32 7.74
CA GLN A 91 -8.51 8.74 8.09
C GLN A 91 -9.08 8.97 9.50
N TRP A 92 -10.21 8.33 9.82
CA TRP A 92 -10.80 8.41 11.15
C TRP A 92 -9.85 7.89 12.23
N ARG A 93 -9.21 6.73 12.00
CA ARG A 93 -8.20 6.16 12.90
C ARG A 93 -7.01 7.11 13.09
N ARG A 94 -6.50 7.70 12.01
CA ARG A 94 -5.40 8.67 12.09
C ARG A 94 -5.80 9.88 12.94
N HIS A 95 -6.98 10.39 12.73
CA HIS A 95 -7.50 11.50 13.53
C HIS A 95 -7.51 11.16 15.02
N LEU A 96 -8.03 10.00 15.40
CA LEU A 96 -8.06 9.55 16.79
C LEU A 96 -6.65 9.37 17.39
N THR A 97 -5.69 8.90 16.63
CA THR A 97 -4.31 8.64 17.13
C THR A 97 -3.46 9.90 17.22
N GLN A 98 -3.75 10.93 16.46
CA GLN A 98 -3.03 12.20 16.49
C GLN A 98 -3.53 13.15 17.59
N THR A 99 -4.64 12.85 18.22
CA THR A 99 -5.24 13.66 19.26
C THR A 99 -5.04 12.97 20.60
N THR A 100 -4.20 13.53 21.44
CA THR A 100 -4.01 13.08 22.84
C THR A 100 -5.23 13.35 23.72
N GLU A 101 -6.19 14.13 23.24
CA GLU A 101 -7.43 14.43 23.94
C GLU A 101 -8.57 13.59 23.36
N VAL A 102 -9.13 12.75 24.21
CA VAL A 102 -10.24 11.82 23.92
C VAL A 102 -11.54 12.53 23.48
N ASN A 103 -11.59 13.86 23.57
CA ASN A 103 -12.77 14.70 23.34
C ASN A 103 -12.72 15.50 22.03
N ARG A 104 -11.86 15.17 21.06
CA ARG A 104 -11.99 15.82 19.76
C ARG A 104 -13.18 15.25 19.01
N ASP A 105 -14.07 16.17 18.77
CA ASP A 105 -15.40 16.01 18.25
C ASP A 105 -15.37 15.27 16.88
N ILE A 106 -16.30 14.38 16.71
CA ILE A 106 -16.58 13.71 15.42
C ILE A 106 -16.84 14.73 14.30
N ASP A 107 -17.22 15.95 14.65
CA ASP A 107 -17.43 17.04 13.70
C ASP A 107 -16.12 17.59 13.12
N ASP A 108 -15.02 17.59 13.87
CA ASP A 108 -13.70 17.94 13.35
C ASP A 108 -13.22 16.89 12.33
N TRP A 109 -13.45 15.61 12.58
CA TRP A 109 -13.19 14.55 11.62
C TRP A 109 -14.05 14.70 10.35
N ARG A 110 -15.33 15.03 10.48
CA ARG A 110 -16.22 15.27 9.34
C ARG A 110 -15.76 16.42 8.47
N LYS A 111 -15.23 17.51 9.07
CA LYS A 111 -14.64 18.64 8.32
C LYS A 111 -13.43 18.19 7.51
N ILE A 112 -12.47 17.52 8.15
CA ILE A 112 -11.24 17.02 7.48
C ILE A 112 -11.59 16.04 6.35
N ARG A 113 -12.56 15.16 6.59
CA ARG A 113 -13.03 14.21 5.56
C ARG A 113 -13.65 14.91 4.36
N ASN A 114 -14.39 15.98 4.58
CA ASN A 114 -15.04 16.73 3.50
C ASN A 114 -14.05 17.60 2.71
N GLU A 115 -12.95 18.04 3.33
CA GLU A 115 -11.92 18.83 2.66
C GLU A 115 -11.03 17.98 1.74
N LEU A 116 -10.78 16.74 2.10
CA LEU A 116 -9.94 15.79 1.36
C LEU A 116 -10.62 14.41 1.29
N PRO A 117 -11.75 14.28 0.57
CA PRO A 117 -12.41 12.99 0.48
C PRO A 117 -11.49 11.98 -0.22
N PRO A 118 -11.31 10.79 0.35
CA PRO A 118 -10.61 9.72 -0.31
C PRO A 118 -11.44 9.26 -1.51
N THR A 119 -10.93 9.45 -2.72
CA THR A 119 -11.63 9.01 -3.93
C THR A 119 -11.06 7.69 -4.42
N TYR A 120 -11.88 6.94 -5.13
CA TYR A 120 -11.46 5.74 -5.84
C TYR A 120 -10.28 6.03 -6.78
N GLU A 121 -10.35 7.13 -7.53
CA GLU A 121 -9.31 7.54 -8.47
C GLU A 121 -7.98 7.79 -7.77
N TYR A 122 -8.02 8.44 -6.60
CA TYR A 122 -6.81 8.66 -5.80
C TYR A 122 -6.17 7.35 -5.37
N ILE A 123 -6.97 6.42 -4.86
CA ILE A 123 -6.47 5.10 -4.39
C ILE A 123 -5.93 4.29 -5.56
N LYS A 124 -6.65 4.24 -6.69
CA LYS A 124 -6.21 3.57 -7.92
C LYS A 124 -4.87 4.14 -8.39
N ALA A 125 -4.71 5.45 -8.38
CA ALA A 125 -3.50 6.11 -8.87
C ALA A 125 -2.30 5.96 -7.91
N ASN A 126 -2.53 5.93 -6.59
CA ASN A 126 -1.45 6.07 -5.62
C ASN A 126 -1.20 4.83 -4.76
N ARG A 127 -2.17 3.90 -4.62
CA ARG A 127 -2.09 2.79 -3.63
C ARG A 127 -2.55 1.44 -4.16
N GLY A 128 -3.06 1.36 -5.39
CA GLY A 128 -3.69 0.16 -5.91
C GLY A 128 -3.21 -0.25 -7.29
N PHE A 129 -3.26 -1.54 -7.56
CA PHE A 129 -3.23 -2.14 -8.88
C PHE A 129 -4.66 -2.57 -9.23
N ILE A 130 -5.43 -1.63 -9.79
CA ILE A 130 -6.88 -1.80 -10.02
C ILE A 130 -7.18 -1.49 -11.49
N GLY A 131 -7.80 -2.44 -12.19
CA GLY A 131 -8.18 -2.27 -13.57
C GLY A 131 -8.16 -3.56 -14.39
N THR A 132 -7.97 -3.41 -15.70
CA THR A 132 -7.77 -4.54 -16.61
C THR A 132 -6.41 -5.21 -16.37
N PRO A 133 -6.21 -6.47 -16.82
CA PRO A 133 -4.89 -7.12 -16.74
C PRO A 133 -3.77 -6.26 -17.31
N GLU A 134 -3.98 -5.64 -18.47
CA GLU A 134 -2.99 -4.77 -19.12
C GLU A 134 -2.66 -3.53 -18.28
N ALA A 135 -3.66 -2.86 -17.72
CA ALA A 135 -3.46 -1.70 -16.85
C ALA A 135 -2.67 -2.09 -15.59
N VAL A 136 -2.98 -3.23 -14.99
CA VAL A 136 -2.28 -3.74 -13.80
C VAL A 136 -0.85 -4.14 -14.10
N ILE A 137 -0.59 -4.79 -15.26
CA ILE A 137 0.78 -5.09 -15.71
C ILE A 137 1.60 -3.81 -15.82
N ASN A 138 1.06 -2.77 -16.48
CA ASN A 138 1.76 -1.50 -16.66
C ASN A 138 2.12 -0.85 -15.31
N GLN A 139 1.18 -0.83 -14.36
CA GLN A 139 1.41 -0.29 -13.01
C GLN A 139 2.49 -1.07 -12.25
N ILE A 140 2.50 -2.40 -12.35
CA ILE A 140 3.52 -3.24 -11.71
C ILE A 140 4.88 -3.04 -12.38
N MET A 141 4.93 -2.96 -13.71
CA MET A 141 6.18 -2.74 -14.44
C MET A 141 6.79 -1.38 -14.15
N GLU A 142 5.97 -0.34 -13.97
CA GLU A 142 6.41 0.97 -13.49
C GLU A 142 7.08 0.84 -12.12
N LEU A 143 6.41 0.18 -11.15
CA LEU A 143 6.98 -0.02 -9.83
C LEU A 143 8.28 -0.85 -9.88
N LYS A 144 8.34 -1.87 -10.73
CA LYS A 144 9.53 -2.69 -10.97
C LYS A 144 10.71 -1.86 -11.50
N SER A 145 10.46 -0.83 -12.32
CA SER A 145 11.50 0.09 -12.81
C SER A 145 12.19 0.88 -11.69
N HIS A 146 11.53 1.06 -10.54
CA HIS A 146 12.10 1.62 -9.32
C HIS A 146 12.85 0.60 -8.45
N GLY A 147 13.09 -0.61 -8.96
CA GLY A 147 13.85 -1.66 -8.27
C GLY A 147 13.05 -2.45 -7.24
N ILE A 148 11.72 -2.36 -7.25
CA ILE A 148 10.86 -3.19 -6.39
C ILE A 148 10.69 -4.57 -7.01
N LYS A 149 11.07 -5.61 -6.25
CA LYS A 149 11.07 -7.01 -6.70
C LYS A 149 10.10 -7.90 -5.90
N TYR A 150 9.57 -7.41 -4.80
CA TYR A 150 8.70 -8.18 -3.93
C TYR A 150 7.38 -7.46 -3.72
N LEU A 151 6.31 -8.02 -4.28
CA LEU A 151 4.96 -7.46 -4.19
C LEU A 151 4.12 -8.24 -3.19
N GLY A 152 3.51 -7.52 -2.25
CA GLY A 152 2.44 -8.02 -1.39
C GLY A 152 1.08 -7.62 -1.95
N CYS A 153 0.35 -8.57 -2.52
CA CYS A 153 -0.93 -8.32 -3.18
C CYS A 153 -2.09 -8.51 -2.19
N ASN A 154 -2.77 -7.42 -1.83
CA ASN A 154 -3.96 -7.48 -1.00
C ASN A 154 -5.23 -7.48 -1.87
N PHE A 155 -5.78 -8.66 -2.13
CA PHE A 155 -7.03 -8.83 -2.88
C PHE A 155 -8.28 -8.73 -2.00
N SER A 156 -8.15 -8.88 -0.69
CA SER A 156 -9.27 -8.85 0.25
C SER A 156 -9.59 -7.40 0.66
N LEU A 157 -10.36 -6.73 -0.17
CA LEU A 157 -10.91 -5.42 0.18
C LEU A 157 -12.12 -5.61 1.11
N ALA A 158 -12.19 -4.81 2.17
CA ALA A 158 -13.21 -4.95 3.20
C ALA A 158 -14.64 -4.97 2.61
N GLY A 159 -15.41 -5.99 2.93
CA GLY A 159 -16.77 -6.17 2.44
C GLY A 159 -16.93 -6.67 0.99
N LEU A 160 -15.83 -6.83 0.25
CA LEU A 160 -15.88 -7.43 -1.08
C LEU A 160 -16.24 -8.91 -0.98
N SER A 161 -17.18 -9.37 -1.81
CA SER A 161 -17.60 -10.78 -1.78
C SER A 161 -16.44 -11.70 -2.16
N GLN A 162 -16.36 -12.85 -1.51
CA GLN A 162 -15.32 -13.85 -1.78
C GLN A 162 -15.30 -14.28 -3.27
N GLU A 163 -16.43 -14.34 -3.91
CA GLU A 163 -16.54 -14.67 -5.35
C GLU A 163 -15.73 -13.65 -6.20
N LYS A 164 -15.91 -12.35 -5.95
CA LYS A 164 -15.18 -11.29 -6.65
C LYS A 164 -13.69 -11.30 -6.33
N VAL A 165 -13.32 -11.57 -5.08
CA VAL A 165 -11.92 -11.73 -4.68
C VAL A 165 -11.27 -12.87 -5.46
N LEU A 166 -11.88 -14.05 -5.45
CA LEU A 166 -11.35 -15.23 -6.15
C LEU A 166 -11.33 -15.05 -7.69
N ALA A 167 -12.31 -14.38 -8.27
CA ALA A 167 -12.32 -14.06 -9.69
C ALA A 167 -11.14 -13.14 -10.05
N SER A 168 -10.90 -12.11 -9.26
CA SER A 168 -9.76 -11.20 -9.43
C SER A 168 -8.41 -11.93 -9.27
N MET A 169 -8.28 -12.80 -8.27
CA MET A 169 -7.05 -13.59 -8.06
C MET A 169 -6.77 -14.53 -9.25
N ARG A 170 -7.78 -15.22 -9.77
CA ARG A 170 -7.63 -16.09 -10.96
C ARG A 170 -7.20 -15.29 -12.18
N LEU A 171 -7.87 -14.15 -12.43
CA LEU A 171 -7.53 -13.31 -13.57
C LEU A 171 -6.12 -12.73 -13.46
N PHE A 172 -5.70 -12.36 -12.24
CA PHE A 172 -4.31 -11.96 -11.96
C PHE A 172 -3.33 -13.09 -12.26
N ASP A 173 -3.60 -14.29 -11.77
CA ASP A 173 -2.74 -15.45 -11.97
C ASP A 173 -2.60 -15.81 -13.46
N GLU A 174 -3.69 -15.80 -14.21
CA GLU A 174 -3.74 -16.19 -15.61
C GLU A 174 -3.21 -15.11 -16.58
N LYS A 175 -3.48 -13.84 -16.29
CA LYS A 175 -3.29 -12.74 -17.26
C LYS A 175 -2.31 -11.65 -16.83
N VAL A 176 -1.89 -11.63 -15.57
CA VAL A 176 -0.94 -10.62 -15.07
C VAL A 176 0.38 -11.28 -14.67
N ARG A 177 0.34 -12.27 -13.77
CA ARG A 177 1.55 -12.92 -13.23
C ARG A 177 2.55 -13.40 -14.30
N PRO A 178 2.16 -13.97 -15.45
CA PRO A 178 3.11 -14.42 -16.45
C PRO A 178 3.90 -13.29 -17.13
N PHE A 179 3.50 -12.04 -16.97
CA PHE A 179 4.06 -10.88 -17.67
C PHE A 179 4.80 -9.89 -16.78
N ILE A 180 4.98 -10.19 -15.50
CA ILE A 180 5.62 -9.30 -14.51
C ILE A 180 6.90 -9.87 -13.90
#